data_2c756449ee21cc43c7ceed4b41d8c29a
#
_entry.id   2c756449ee21cc43c7ceed4b41d8c29a
#
_cell.length_a   1.000
_cell.length_b   1.000
_cell.length_c   1.000
_cell.angle_alpha   90.00
_cell.angle_beta   90.00
_cell.angle_gamma   90.00
#
_symmetry.space_group_name_H-M   'P 1'
#
loop_
_entity.id
_entity.type
_entity.pdbx_description
1 polymer ?
#
loop_
_entity_poly.entity_id
_entity_poly.type
_entity_poly.pdbx_seq_one_letter_code
_entity_poly.pdbx_strand_id
1 'polypeptide(L)'
;MRIYKILILSALFVLPNTVFGIIGFGLNVIQDGTKLGGSVNVEGSGLTAATVESFEMEALPAGIGGYIFIDLAGWAVELEANAVGGEYAFTFTNATPFSIDNAPFGWLRGSTAITIKKNIADFSIPFLAKTALSVGIGTSKHSSTPRASVSMIMELLDVENPADLVNAEFTPEALEEQLITYLEDNLIEASGIHAQLGLRFKVLIADAHLNFRYNIAEDVYAGSDSFTEIQFKLGIGF
;
A
#
# COMPACT_ATOMS: atom_id res chain seq x y z
N MET A 1 28.22 33.10 8.09
CA MET A 1 27.16 32.09 7.77
C MET A 1 27.21 31.45 6.36
N ARG A 2 27.97 31.98 5.39
CA ARG A 2 28.12 31.38 4.02
C ARG A 2 29.22 30.32 3.92
N ILE A 3 30.29 30.43 4.71
CA ILE A 3 31.46 29.54 4.66
C ILE A 3 31.13 28.12 5.15
N TYR A 4 30.29 27.97 6.17
CA TYR A 4 29.86 26.63 6.67
C TYR A 4 29.02 25.85 5.67
N LYS A 5 28.21 26.54 4.84
CA LYS A 5 27.44 25.91 3.78
C LYS A 5 28.33 25.36 2.66
N ILE A 6 29.42 26.07 2.34
CA ILE A 6 30.40 25.65 1.33
C ILE A 6 31.24 24.48 1.87
N LEU A 7 31.63 24.51 3.15
CA LEU A 7 32.36 23.41 3.80
C LEU A 7 31.52 22.15 3.94
N ILE A 8 30.23 22.26 4.25
CA ILE A 8 29.31 21.11 4.28
C ILE A 8 29.11 20.56 2.86
N LEU A 9 28.97 21.44 1.86
CA LEU A 9 28.81 21.03 0.46
C LEU A 9 30.08 20.37 -0.07
N SER A 10 31.26 20.91 0.25
CA SER A 10 32.55 20.32 -0.15
C SER A 10 32.89 19.04 0.61
N ALA A 11 32.50 18.91 1.89
CA ALA A 11 32.62 17.66 2.64
C ALA A 11 31.74 16.52 2.05
N LEU A 12 30.59 16.87 1.49
CA LEU A 12 29.72 15.92 0.75
C LEU A 12 30.38 15.42 -0.55
N PHE A 13 31.26 16.21 -1.18
CA PHE A 13 31.98 15.82 -2.41
C PHE A 13 33.33 15.13 -2.15
N VAL A 14 33.90 15.26 -0.96
CA VAL A 14 35.23 14.70 -0.60
C VAL A 14 35.10 13.37 0.17
N LEU A 15 33.91 12.99 0.61
CA LEU A 15 33.71 11.63 1.15
C LEU A 15 34.08 10.61 0.08
N PRO A 16 34.90 9.58 0.43
CA PRO A 16 35.36 8.61 -0.53
C PRO A 16 34.14 8.04 -1.26
N ASN A 17 34.22 8.08 -2.59
CA ASN A 17 33.19 7.55 -3.48
C ASN A 17 32.88 6.09 -3.12
N THR A 18 32.09 5.87 -2.08
CA THR A 18 31.44 4.60 -1.91
C THR A 18 30.53 4.44 -3.12
N VAL A 19 30.61 3.31 -3.79
CA VAL A 19 29.85 3.02 -5.02
C VAL A 19 28.33 3.11 -4.82
N PHE A 20 27.87 3.27 -3.59
CA PHE A 20 26.48 3.66 -3.25
C PHE A 20 26.38 5.19 -3.17
N GLY A 21 25.36 5.73 -3.81
CA GLY A 21 25.04 7.15 -3.71
C GLY A 21 24.70 7.53 -2.27
N ILE A 22 25.07 8.75 -1.91
CA ILE A 22 24.69 9.31 -0.60
C ILE A 22 23.20 9.62 -0.58
N ILE A 23 22.64 10.04 -1.71
CA ILE A 23 21.21 10.33 -1.87
C ILE A 23 20.74 9.63 -3.15
N GLY A 24 19.58 8.98 -3.07
CA GLY A 24 18.95 8.38 -4.24
C GLY A 24 17.44 8.47 -4.15
N PHE A 25 16.80 8.31 -5.30
CA PHE A 25 15.35 8.27 -5.44
C PHE A 25 14.94 7.47 -6.66
N GLY A 26 13.70 7.03 -6.69
CA GLY A 26 13.18 6.24 -7.81
C GLY A 26 11.73 5.85 -7.63
N LEU A 27 11.32 4.93 -8.48
CA LEU A 27 10.00 4.31 -8.47
C LEU A 27 10.11 2.87 -7.99
N ASN A 28 9.01 2.35 -7.45
CA ASN A 28 8.87 0.96 -7.08
C ASN A 28 7.59 0.34 -7.67
N VAL A 29 7.68 -0.95 -7.93
CA VAL A 29 6.54 -1.83 -8.19
C VAL A 29 6.43 -2.74 -6.98
N ILE A 30 5.20 -2.95 -6.52
CA ILE A 30 4.91 -3.67 -5.29
C ILE A 30 3.88 -4.75 -5.58
N GLN A 31 4.06 -5.90 -4.97
CA GLN A 31 3.06 -6.93 -4.88
C GLN A 31 2.91 -7.37 -3.43
N ASP A 32 1.67 -7.30 -2.93
CA ASP A 32 1.35 -7.82 -1.61
C ASP A 32 1.26 -9.34 -1.66
N GLY A 33 1.71 -10.01 -0.62
CA GLY A 33 1.63 -11.46 -0.48
C GLY A 33 0.35 -11.91 0.23
N THR A 34 -0.54 -10.96 0.55
CA THR A 34 -1.83 -11.20 1.22
C THR A 34 -2.93 -10.55 0.40
N LYS A 35 -4.08 -11.18 0.34
CA LYS A 35 -5.28 -10.70 -0.34
C LYS A 35 -6.48 -10.68 0.60
N LEU A 36 -7.51 -9.93 0.28
CA LEU A 36 -8.76 -9.96 1.02
C LEU A 36 -9.42 -11.32 0.86
N GLY A 37 -9.70 -12.01 1.97
CA GLY A 37 -10.51 -13.21 2.01
C GLY A 37 -12.00 -12.90 1.83
N GLY A 38 -12.84 -13.89 1.62
CA GLY A 38 -14.30 -13.75 1.59
C GLY A 38 -14.85 -13.28 2.94
N SER A 39 -15.97 -12.56 2.91
CA SER A 39 -16.68 -12.14 4.13
C SER A 39 -18.18 -12.03 3.88
N VAL A 40 -18.97 -12.20 4.95
CA VAL A 40 -20.43 -12.00 4.92
C VAL A 40 -20.80 -10.95 5.97
N ASN A 41 -21.49 -9.90 5.52
CA ASN A 41 -22.02 -8.84 6.37
C ASN A 41 -23.56 -8.93 6.32
N VAL A 42 -24.22 -9.03 7.47
CA VAL A 42 -25.68 -9.13 7.58
C VAL A 42 -26.18 -8.03 8.50
N GLU A 43 -27.17 -7.27 8.04
CA GLU A 43 -27.86 -6.26 8.84
C GLU A 43 -29.38 -6.48 8.78
N GLY A 44 -30.07 -6.09 9.87
CA GLY A 44 -31.48 -6.34 10.01
C GLY A 44 -31.83 -7.77 10.45
N SER A 45 -33.13 -8.12 10.43
CA SER A 45 -33.62 -9.45 10.79
C SER A 45 -34.96 -9.78 10.11
N GLY A 46 -35.21 -11.05 9.81
CA GLY A 46 -36.45 -11.48 9.18
C GLY A 46 -36.64 -10.85 7.80
N LEU A 47 -37.77 -10.19 7.58
CA LEU A 47 -38.08 -9.55 6.29
C LEU A 47 -37.32 -8.26 6.02
N THR A 48 -36.59 -7.74 7.01
CA THR A 48 -35.72 -6.57 6.85
C THR A 48 -34.24 -6.96 6.76
N ALA A 49 -33.90 -8.25 6.72
CA ALA A 49 -32.54 -8.71 6.62
C ALA A 49 -31.97 -8.37 5.23
N ALA A 50 -30.79 -7.79 5.23
CA ALA A 50 -29.98 -7.59 4.05
C ALA A 50 -28.60 -8.21 4.26
N THR A 51 -28.01 -8.74 3.20
CA THR A 51 -26.74 -9.47 3.25
C THR A 51 -25.84 -8.99 2.12
N VAL A 52 -24.61 -8.68 2.44
CA VAL A 52 -23.51 -8.50 1.48
C VAL A 52 -22.54 -9.67 1.69
N GLU A 53 -22.35 -10.44 0.65
CA GLU A 53 -21.32 -11.47 0.56
C GLU A 53 -20.20 -10.98 -0.36
N SER A 54 -19.02 -10.74 0.19
CA SER A 54 -17.82 -10.38 -0.57
C SER A 54 -16.98 -11.61 -0.79
N PHE A 55 -16.59 -11.86 -2.03
CA PHE A 55 -15.75 -12.99 -2.40
C PHE A 55 -14.26 -12.67 -2.15
N GLU A 56 -13.46 -13.71 -2.11
CA GLU A 56 -12.02 -13.58 -2.02
C GLU A 56 -11.46 -12.95 -3.32
N MET A 57 -10.44 -12.10 -3.21
CA MET A 57 -9.72 -11.60 -4.39
C MET A 57 -9.11 -12.75 -5.20
N GLU A 58 -9.28 -12.72 -6.51
CA GLU A 58 -8.69 -13.73 -7.39
C GLU A 58 -7.17 -13.58 -7.49
N ALA A 59 -6.68 -12.33 -7.57
CA ALA A 59 -5.26 -12.01 -7.68
C ALA A 59 -4.73 -11.33 -6.41
N LEU A 60 -3.42 -11.44 -6.19
CA LEU A 60 -2.72 -10.67 -5.17
C LEU A 60 -2.72 -9.19 -5.56
N PRO A 61 -3.00 -8.27 -4.62
CA PRO A 61 -2.94 -6.83 -4.87
C PRO A 61 -1.54 -6.41 -5.32
N ALA A 62 -1.50 -5.52 -6.30
CA ALA A 62 -0.26 -4.98 -6.84
C ALA A 62 -0.34 -3.46 -7.01
N GLY A 63 0.81 -2.81 -7.07
CA GLY A 63 0.83 -1.37 -7.13
C GLY A 63 2.18 -0.77 -7.47
N ILE A 64 2.20 0.55 -7.37
CA ILE A 64 3.36 1.37 -7.67
C ILE A 64 3.60 2.37 -6.56
N GLY A 65 4.80 2.90 -6.51
CA GLY A 65 5.15 3.97 -5.57
C GLY A 65 6.43 4.68 -5.92
N GLY A 66 6.85 5.52 -5.00
CA GLY A 66 8.12 6.23 -5.07
C GLY A 66 8.89 6.11 -3.77
N TYR A 67 10.20 6.27 -3.86
CA TYR A 67 11.08 6.25 -2.71
C TYR A 67 12.22 7.27 -2.85
N ILE A 68 12.69 7.70 -1.70
CA ILE A 68 13.94 8.44 -1.56
C ILE A 68 14.77 7.80 -0.44
N PHE A 69 16.08 7.82 -0.54
CA PHE A 69 16.96 7.33 0.51
C PHE A 69 18.22 8.16 0.67
N ILE A 70 18.78 8.09 1.87
CA ILE A 70 20.11 8.61 2.21
C ILE A 70 20.93 7.45 2.75
N ASP A 71 22.07 7.17 2.13
CA ASP A 71 23.00 6.11 2.50
C ASP A 71 24.30 6.73 3.07
N LEU A 72 24.64 6.35 4.30
CA LEU A 72 25.84 6.80 5.01
C LEU A 72 26.55 5.59 5.63
N ALA A 73 27.72 5.27 5.09
CA ALA A 73 28.60 4.22 5.64
C ALA A 73 27.93 2.86 5.86
N GLY A 74 27.08 2.45 4.91
CA GLY A 74 26.36 1.17 4.93
C GLY A 74 25.11 1.16 5.83
N TRP A 75 24.70 2.31 6.34
CA TRP A 75 23.39 2.57 6.89
C TRP A 75 22.59 3.43 5.93
N ALA A 76 21.32 3.13 5.75
CA ALA A 76 20.42 3.97 4.96
C ALA A 76 19.13 4.27 5.69
N VAL A 77 18.63 5.48 5.48
CA VAL A 77 17.24 5.85 5.82
C VAL A 77 16.49 6.00 4.52
N GLU A 78 15.36 5.32 4.42
CA GLU A 78 14.50 5.32 3.24
C GLU A 78 13.09 5.77 3.61
N LEU A 79 12.53 6.65 2.78
CA LEU A 79 11.15 7.10 2.82
C LEU A 79 10.44 6.59 1.58
N GLU A 80 9.24 6.08 1.73
CA GLU A 80 8.43 5.52 0.66
C GLU A 80 7.01 6.05 0.73
N ALA A 81 6.38 6.18 -0.46
CA ALA A 81 4.94 6.39 -0.60
C ALA A 81 4.43 5.48 -1.71
N ASN A 82 3.39 4.70 -1.43
CA ASN A 82 2.93 3.62 -2.28
C ASN A 82 1.41 3.63 -2.41
N ALA A 83 0.91 3.17 -3.57
CA ALA A 83 -0.49 2.85 -3.81
C ALA A 83 -0.58 1.44 -4.38
N VAL A 84 -1.41 0.61 -3.76
CA VAL A 84 -1.64 -0.79 -4.12
C VAL A 84 -3.13 -1.00 -4.32
N GLY A 85 -3.51 -1.74 -5.35
CA GLY A 85 -4.91 -2.03 -5.64
C GLY A 85 -5.16 -3.49 -5.94
N GLY A 86 -6.41 -3.90 -5.77
CA GLY A 86 -6.94 -5.21 -6.11
C GLY A 86 -8.44 -5.13 -6.37
N GLU A 87 -9.00 -6.20 -6.89
CA GLU A 87 -10.42 -6.32 -7.19
C GLU A 87 -10.99 -7.59 -6.58
N TYR A 88 -12.20 -7.50 -6.09
CA TYR A 88 -13.02 -8.64 -5.67
C TYR A 88 -14.47 -8.44 -6.12
N ALA A 89 -15.26 -9.49 -6.12
CA ALA A 89 -16.68 -9.39 -6.40
C ALA A 89 -17.49 -9.44 -5.11
N PHE A 90 -18.70 -8.87 -5.15
CA PHE A 90 -19.68 -9.02 -4.07
C PHE A 90 -21.09 -9.27 -4.60
N THR A 91 -21.91 -9.87 -3.76
CA THR A 91 -23.35 -10.08 -3.98
C THR A 91 -24.10 -9.40 -2.85
N PHE A 92 -25.16 -8.66 -3.19
CA PHE A 92 -26.10 -8.09 -2.25
C PHE A 92 -27.46 -8.76 -2.41
N THR A 93 -28.03 -9.21 -1.32
CA THR A 93 -29.37 -9.81 -1.27
C THR A 93 -30.17 -9.25 -0.11
N ASN A 94 -31.48 -9.12 -0.29
CA ASN A 94 -32.42 -8.78 0.75
C ASN A 94 -33.77 -9.48 0.51
N ALA A 95 -34.78 -9.24 1.33
CA ALA A 95 -36.12 -9.81 1.18
C ALA A 95 -36.96 -9.17 0.05
N THR A 96 -36.42 -8.18 -0.66
CA THR A 96 -37.08 -7.50 -1.79
C THR A 96 -36.58 -8.07 -3.12
N PRO A 97 -37.20 -7.73 -4.25
CA PRO A 97 -36.69 -8.11 -5.57
C PRO A 97 -35.35 -7.42 -5.96
N PHE A 98 -34.92 -6.41 -5.23
CA PHE A 98 -33.64 -5.73 -5.48
C PHE A 98 -32.49 -6.61 -5.02
N SER A 99 -31.58 -6.91 -5.93
CA SER A 99 -30.34 -7.64 -5.64
C SER A 99 -29.24 -7.17 -6.56
N ILE A 100 -28.01 -7.29 -6.10
CA ILE A 100 -26.79 -7.09 -6.90
C ILE A 100 -26.08 -8.44 -6.92
N ASP A 101 -25.80 -8.95 -8.08
CA ASP A 101 -25.19 -10.27 -8.23
C ASP A 101 -23.79 -10.14 -8.85
N ASN A 102 -22.81 -10.67 -8.13
CA ASN A 102 -21.42 -10.78 -8.58
C ASN A 102 -20.83 -9.45 -9.16
N ALA A 103 -21.08 -8.33 -8.48
CA ALA A 103 -20.57 -7.04 -8.94
C ALA A 103 -19.08 -6.87 -8.62
N PRO A 104 -18.25 -6.42 -9.57
CA PRO A 104 -16.85 -6.13 -9.29
C PRO A 104 -16.71 -4.92 -8.37
N PHE A 105 -15.76 -4.99 -7.44
CA PHE A 105 -15.47 -3.91 -6.51
C PHE A 105 -13.97 -3.74 -6.30
N GLY A 106 -13.50 -2.50 -6.47
CA GLY A 106 -12.10 -2.15 -6.29
C GLY A 106 -11.75 -1.95 -4.81
N TRP A 107 -10.57 -2.42 -4.43
CA TRP A 107 -9.95 -2.14 -3.14
C TRP A 107 -8.62 -1.45 -3.37
N LEU A 108 -8.37 -0.38 -2.63
CA LEU A 108 -7.16 0.43 -2.71
C LEU A 108 -6.53 0.57 -1.33
N ARG A 109 -5.19 0.57 -1.30
CA ARG A 109 -4.39 0.86 -0.12
C ARG A 109 -3.30 1.87 -0.47
N GLY A 110 -3.33 3.03 0.17
CA GLY A 110 -2.21 3.96 0.25
C GLY A 110 -1.30 3.59 1.41
N SER A 111 0.01 3.80 1.28
CA SER A 111 0.93 3.66 2.41
C SER A 111 2.11 4.61 2.34
N THR A 112 2.61 5.00 3.51
CA THR A 112 3.89 5.68 3.68
C THR A 112 4.74 4.91 4.67
N ALA A 113 6.05 4.81 4.43
CA ALA A 113 6.96 4.07 5.30
C ALA A 113 8.29 4.79 5.49
N ILE A 114 8.87 4.64 6.68
CA ILE A 114 10.23 5.05 7.02
C ILE A 114 10.98 3.80 7.42
N THR A 115 12.09 3.49 6.73
CA THR A 115 12.91 2.30 6.98
C THR A 115 14.35 2.71 7.27
N ILE A 116 14.91 2.18 8.35
CA ILE A 116 16.34 2.22 8.62
C ILE A 116 16.92 0.88 8.17
N LYS A 117 17.91 0.92 7.27
CA LYS A 117 18.55 -0.26 6.68
C LYS A 117 20.02 -0.33 7.05
N LYS A 118 20.54 -1.55 7.19
CA LYS A 118 21.96 -1.84 7.38
C LYS A 118 22.43 -2.83 6.32
N ASN A 119 23.48 -2.48 5.59
CA ASN A 119 24.16 -3.46 4.74
C ASN A 119 24.90 -4.48 5.61
N ILE A 120 24.60 -5.77 5.41
CA ILE A 120 25.20 -6.89 6.16
C ILE A 120 26.24 -7.65 5.35
N ALA A 121 26.16 -7.54 4.02
CA ALA A 121 27.17 -8.03 3.10
C ALA A 121 27.19 -7.15 1.86
N ASP A 122 28.37 -6.91 1.30
CA ASP A 122 28.50 -6.21 0.03
C ASP A 122 29.69 -6.74 -0.79
N PHE A 123 29.53 -6.63 -2.11
CA PHE A 123 30.55 -6.90 -3.09
C PHE A 123 30.61 -5.72 -4.06
N SER A 124 31.81 -5.21 -4.35
CA SER A 124 31.97 -4.07 -5.24
C SER A 124 33.11 -4.27 -6.24
N ILE A 125 32.85 -3.85 -7.48
CA ILE A 125 33.89 -3.64 -8.50
C ILE A 125 34.08 -2.12 -8.54
N PRO A 126 35.28 -1.63 -8.16
CA PRO A 126 35.52 -0.19 -8.07
C PRO A 126 35.07 0.55 -9.32
N PHE A 127 34.38 1.68 -9.14
CA PHE A 127 33.85 2.57 -10.18
C PHE A 127 32.81 1.97 -11.14
N LEU A 128 32.50 0.67 -11.07
CA LEU A 128 31.62 0.04 -12.04
C LEU A 128 30.32 -0.43 -11.42
N ALA A 129 30.39 -1.29 -10.41
CA ALA A 129 29.20 -1.93 -9.87
C ALA A 129 29.33 -2.27 -8.39
N LYS A 130 28.21 -2.33 -7.69
CA LYS A 130 28.12 -2.82 -6.32
C LYS A 130 26.83 -3.61 -6.13
N THR A 131 26.94 -4.70 -5.37
CA THR A 131 25.80 -5.47 -4.88
C THR A 131 25.85 -5.47 -3.35
N ALA A 132 24.72 -5.26 -2.68
CA ALA A 132 24.64 -5.34 -1.23
C ALA A 132 23.40 -6.07 -0.78
N LEU A 133 23.57 -6.88 0.26
CA LEU A 133 22.48 -7.46 1.03
C LEU A 133 22.25 -6.58 2.27
N SER A 134 21.02 -6.20 2.52
CA SER A 134 20.64 -5.34 3.64
C SER A 134 19.50 -5.93 4.44
N VAL A 135 19.47 -5.62 5.72
CA VAL A 135 18.31 -5.80 6.61
C VAL A 135 17.82 -4.44 7.04
N GLY A 136 16.52 -4.31 7.24
CA GLY A 136 15.91 -3.05 7.67
C GLY A 136 14.75 -3.28 8.61
N ILE A 137 14.46 -2.27 9.41
CA ILE A 137 13.28 -2.17 10.25
C ILE A 137 12.71 -0.77 10.11
N GLY A 138 11.40 -0.63 10.29
CA GLY A 138 10.78 0.66 10.16
C GLY A 138 9.34 0.70 10.66
N THR A 139 8.72 1.85 10.39
CA THR A 139 7.30 2.09 10.67
C THR A 139 6.58 2.43 9.39
N SER A 140 5.31 2.11 9.34
CA SER A 140 4.43 2.41 8.20
C SER A 140 3.08 2.93 8.68
N LYS A 141 2.47 3.77 7.84
CA LYS A 141 1.07 4.13 7.93
C LYS A 141 0.38 3.64 6.67
N HIS A 142 -0.80 3.09 6.85
CA HIS A 142 -1.63 2.56 5.78
C HIS A 142 -3.00 3.22 5.84
N SER A 143 -3.60 3.42 4.69
CA SER A 143 -4.98 3.87 4.54
C SER A 143 -5.60 3.03 3.44
N SER A 144 -6.66 2.28 3.75
CA SER A 144 -7.31 1.39 2.79
C SER A 144 -8.80 1.67 2.69
N THR A 145 -9.37 1.42 1.52
CA THR A 145 -10.82 1.52 1.32
C THR A 145 -11.54 0.43 2.09
N PRO A 146 -12.72 0.72 2.66
CA PRO A 146 -13.55 -0.29 3.31
C PRO A 146 -14.04 -1.33 2.31
N ARG A 147 -14.48 -2.47 2.83
CA ARG A 147 -15.18 -3.49 2.04
C ARG A 147 -16.62 -3.08 1.77
N ALA A 148 -17.20 -3.62 0.69
CA ALA A 148 -18.64 -3.56 0.48
C ALA A 148 -19.38 -4.11 1.69
N SER A 149 -20.38 -3.36 2.17
CA SER A 149 -21.22 -3.70 3.31
C SER A 149 -22.66 -3.27 3.08
N VAL A 150 -23.58 -3.79 3.87
CA VAL A 150 -24.99 -3.37 3.80
C VAL A 150 -25.12 -1.88 4.11
N SER A 151 -24.43 -1.39 5.16
CA SER A 151 -24.41 0.03 5.53
C SER A 151 -23.91 0.93 4.39
N MET A 152 -22.87 0.50 3.67
CA MET A 152 -22.40 1.22 2.47
C MET A 152 -23.50 1.33 1.42
N ILE A 153 -24.17 0.22 1.07
CA ILE A 153 -25.22 0.23 0.06
C ILE A 153 -26.39 1.10 0.47
N MET A 154 -26.77 1.07 1.76
CA MET A 154 -27.85 1.90 2.30
C MET A 154 -27.49 3.38 2.23
N GLU A 155 -26.27 3.75 2.59
CA GLU A 155 -25.79 5.14 2.51
C GLU A 155 -25.73 5.65 1.08
N LEU A 156 -25.23 4.83 0.14
CA LEU A 156 -25.21 5.16 -1.28
C LEU A 156 -26.61 5.38 -1.89
N LEU A 157 -27.63 4.74 -1.33
CA LEU A 157 -29.01 4.83 -1.80
C LEU A 157 -29.86 5.79 -0.96
N ASP A 158 -29.26 6.50 0.00
CA ASP A 158 -29.94 7.42 0.94
C ASP A 158 -31.14 6.79 1.64
N VAL A 159 -30.98 5.55 2.13
CA VAL A 159 -32.01 4.81 2.86
C VAL A 159 -31.59 4.48 4.27
N GLU A 160 -32.49 4.65 5.23
CA GLU A 160 -32.22 4.36 6.65
C GLU A 160 -32.46 2.89 7.04
N ASN A 161 -33.33 2.20 6.30
CA ASN A 161 -33.68 0.80 6.59
C ASN A 161 -33.54 -0.07 5.34
N PRO A 162 -33.07 -1.33 5.46
CA PRO A 162 -32.97 -2.24 4.33
C PRO A 162 -34.32 -2.51 3.62
N ALA A 163 -35.45 -2.34 4.28
CA ALA A 163 -36.76 -2.47 3.67
C ALA A 163 -37.10 -1.37 2.66
N ASP A 164 -36.49 -0.19 2.81
CA ASP A 164 -36.77 0.98 1.96
C ASP A 164 -36.06 0.88 0.60
N LEU A 165 -35.11 -0.05 0.47
CA LEU A 165 -34.41 -0.35 -0.79
C LEU A 165 -35.34 -0.72 -1.96
N VAL A 166 -36.57 -1.17 -1.68
CA VAL A 166 -37.62 -1.45 -2.71
C VAL A 166 -37.97 -0.21 -3.51
N ASN A 167 -37.90 0.95 -2.88
CA ASN A 167 -38.34 2.23 -3.46
C ASN A 167 -37.14 3.14 -3.85
N ALA A 168 -35.92 2.65 -3.66
CA ALA A 168 -34.73 3.43 -3.96
C ALA A 168 -34.59 3.60 -5.48
N GLU A 169 -34.55 4.85 -5.94
CA GLU A 169 -34.25 5.22 -7.31
C GLU A 169 -32.79 5.73 -7.34
N PHE A 170 -32.00 5.19 -8.28
CA PHE A 170 -30.62 5.62 -8.45
C PHE A 170 -30.24 5.72 -9.93
N THR A 171 -29.31 6.64 -10.21
CA THR A 171 -28.65 6.72 -11.51
C THR A 171 -27.19 6.26 -11.35
N PRO A 172 -26.60 5.60 -12.34
CA PRO A 172 -25.21 5.15 -12.26
C PRO A 172 -24.22 6.28 -11.93
N GLU A 173 -24.43 7.47 -12.49
CA GLU A 173 -23.54 8.62 -12.30
C GLU A 173 -23.60 9.15 -10.85
N ALA A 174 -24.79 9.20 -10.26
CA ALA A 174 -24.97 9.62 -8.86
C ALA A 174 -24.35 8.62 -7.90
N LEU A 175 -24.48 7.32 -8.18
CA LEU A 175 -23.86 6.27 -7.38
C LEU A 175 -22.34 6.32 -7.42
N GLU A 176 -21.72 6.62 -8.56
CA GLU A 176 -20.26 6.73 -8.68
C GLU A 176 -19.72 7.87 -7.81
N GLU A 177 -20.33 9.06 -7.86
CA GLU A 177 -19.92 10.23 -7.05
C GLU A 177 -20.12 9.96 -5.55
N GLN A 178 -21.23 9.37 -5.14
CA GLN A 178 -21.52 9.00 -3.77
C GLN A 178 -20.55 7.92 -3.26
N LEU A 179 -20.22 6.92 -4.10
CA LEU A 179 -19.27 5.87 -3.74
C LEU A 179 -17.87 6.45 -3.48
N ILE A 180 -17.38 7.34 -4.33
CA ILE A 180 -16.08 7.99 -4.12
C ILE A 180 -16.07 8.73 -2.79
N THR A 181 -17.10 9.56 -2.52
CA THR A 181 -17.25 10.29 -1.27
C THR A 181 -17.29 9.35 -0.06
N TYR A 182 -18.10 8.29 -0.13
CA TYR A 182 -18.19 7.28 0.91
C TYR A 182 -16.83 6.64 1.21
N LEU A 183 -16.10 6.24 0.17
CA LEU A 183 -14.79 5.59 0.33
C LEU A 183 -13.78 6.55 0.95
N GLU A 184 -13.78 7.84 0.58
CA GLU A 184 -12.88 8.85 1.15
C GLU A 184 -13.20 9.13 2.62
N ASP A 185 -14.49 9.21 3.00
CA ASP A 185 -14.92 9.49 4.37
C ASP A 185 -14.76 8.27 5.30
N ASN A 186 -14.71 7.06 4.76
CA ASN A 186 -14.67 5.81 5.52
C ASN A 186 -13.33 5.05 5.37
N LEU A 187 -12.24 5.74 5.03
CA LEU A 187 -10.92 5.10 4.94
C LEU A 187 -10.51 4.45 6.27
N ILE A 188 -10.03 3.23 6.19
CA ILE A 188 -9.49 2.49 7.33
C ILE A 188 -8.02 2.86 7.48
N GLU A 189 -7.68 3.56 8.56
CA GLU A 189 -6.31 3.94 8.87
C GLU A 189 -5.66 2.94 9.82
N ALA A 190 -4.46 2.51 9.48
CA ALA A 190 -3.65 1.60 10.27
C ALA A 190 -2.21 2.10 10.38
N SER A 191 -1.58 1.82 11.51
CA SER A 191 -0.16 2.07 11.71
C SER A 191 0.53 0.77 12.08
N GLY A 192 1.74 0.57 11.59
CA GLY A 192 2.45 -0.66 11.83
C GLY A 192 3.96 -0.50 11.89
N ILE A 193 4.60 -1.62 12.15
CA ILE A 193 6.05 -1.79 12.07
C ILE A 193 6.36 -2.82 10.99
N HIS A 194 7.56 -2.75 10.43
CA HIS A 194 7.98 -3.75 9.44
C HIS A 194 9.45 -4.13 9.60
N ALA A 195 9.75 -5.34 9.14
CA ALA A 195 11.10 -5.83 8.91
C ALA A 195 11.29 -6.07 7.41
N GLN A 196 12.50 -5.79 6.90
CA GLN A 196 12.80 -5.88 5.48
C GLN A 196 14.14 -6.57 5.26
N LEU A 197 14.18 -7.46 4.25
CA LEU A 197 15.39 -8.00 3.65
C LEU A 197 15.50 -7.41 2.24
N GLY A 198 16.66 -6.86 1.89
CA GLY A 198 16.85 -6.17 0.61
C GLY A 198 18.12 -6.59 -0.10
N LEU A 199 18.04 -6.78 -1.40
CA LEU A 199 19.16 -6.96 -2.30
C LEU A 199 19.23 -5.72 -3.20
N ARG A 200 20.39 -5.05 -3.20
CA ARG A 200 20.64 -3.85 -3.99
C ARG A 200 21.70 -4.12 -5.06
N PHE A 201 21.45 -3.61 -6.24
CA PHE A 201 22.35 -3.61 -7.37
C PHE A 201 22.53 -2.17 -7.85
N LYS A 202 23.76 -1.69 -7.89
CA LYS A 202 24.10 -0.39 -8.44
C LYS A 202 25.12 -0.54 -9.56
N VAL A 203 24.85 0.12 -10.68
CA VAL A 203 25.76 0.23 -11.82
C VAL A 203 25.86 1.70 -12.19
N LEU A 204 27.01 2.32 -11.97
CA LEU A 204 27.19 3.76 -12.09
C LEU A 204 26.20 4.52 -11.18
N ILE A 205 25.28 5.26 -11.79
CA ILE A 205 24.21 5.99 -11.09
C ILE A 205 22.89 5.20 -11.04
N ALA A 206 22.72 4.18 -11.87
CA ALA A 206 21.52 3.34 -11.87
C ALA A 206 21.51 2.44 -10.64
N ASP A 207 20.39 2.43 -9.95
CA ASP A 207 20.19 1.77 -8.67
C ASP A 207 18.91 0.92 -8.69
N ALA A 208 19.06 -0.37 -8.46
CA ALA A 208 17.93 -1.30 -8.40
C ALA A 208 17.90 -2.01 -7.06
N HIS A 209 16.70 -2.22 -6.50
CA HIS A 209 16.52 -2.97 -5.27
C HIS A 209 15.44 -4.02 -5.44
N LEU A 210 15.65 -5.18 -4.84
CA LEU A 210 14.63 -6.20 -4.62
C LEU A 210 14.47 -6.37 -3.11
N ASN A 211 13.30 -6.04 -2.60
CA ASN A 211 13.01 -6.11 -1.17
C ASN A 211 11.90 -7.10 -0.90
N PHE A 212 12.06 -7.86 0.18
CA PHE A 212 11.00 -8.62 0.84
C PHE A 212 10.72 -7.95 2.18
N ARG A 213 9.48 -7.57 2.41
CA ARG A 213 9.03 -6.88 3.63
C ARG A 213 7.95 -7.68 4.32
N TYR A 214 8.05 -7.81 5.64
CA TYR A 214 7.02 -8.33 6.52
C TYR A 214 6.48 -7.17 7.37
N ASN A 215 5.20 -6.88 7.23
CA ASN A 215 4.49 -5.82 7.94
C ASN A 215 3.66 -6.44 9.06
N ILE A 216 3.66 -5.80 10.23
CA ILE A 216 2.76 -6.05 11.35
C ILE A 216 1.91 -4.78 11.48
N ALA A 217 0.69 -4.84 11.01
CA ALA A 217 -0.29 -3.75 11.02
C ALA A 217 -1.68 -4.37 10.97
N GLU A 218 -2.47 -4.08 12.01
CA GLU A 218 -3.85 -4.54 12.14
C GLU A 218 -4.76 -3.82 11.14
N ASP A 219 -5.86 -4.44 10.75
CA ASP A 219 -6.94 -3.87 9.92
C ASP A 219 -6.60 -3.48 8.48
N VAL A 220 -5.36 -3.64 8.03
CA VAL A 220 -4.99 -3.43 6.62
C VAL A 220 -5.65 -4.46 5.71
N TYR A 221 -5.58 -5.72 6.11
CA TYR A 221 -6.30 -6.84 5.49
C TYR A 221 -7.22 -7.44 6.55
N ALA A 222 -8.52 -7.26 6.38
CA ALA A 222 -9.50 -7.70 7.37
C ALA A 222 -9.28 -9.17 7.77
N GLY A 223 -9.10 -9.40 9.08
CA GLY A 223 -8.82 -10.71 9.65
C GLY A 223 -7.33 -11.13 9.64
N SER A 224 -6.42 -10.20 9.32
CA SER A 224 -4.98 -10.44 9.39
C SER A 224 -4.26 -9.27 10.08
N ASP A 225 -3.44 -9.57 11.08
CA ASP A 225 -2.61 -8.60 11.80
C ASP A 225 -1.26 -8.36 11.13
N SER A 226 -1.00 -9.04 10.01
CA SER A 226 0.26 -8.94 9.29
C SER A 226 0.12 -9.31 7.81
N PHE A 227 1.04 -8.80 7.01
CA PHE A 227 1.12 -9.14 5.59
C PHE A 227 2.55 -8.98 5.06
N THR A 228 2.83 -9.58 3.91
CA THR A 228 4.12 -9.49 3.24
C THR A 228 4.03 -8.65 1.98
N GLU A 229 5.16 -8.08 1.57
CA GLU A 229 5.31 -7.34 0.31
C GLU A 229 6.60 -7.77 -0.39
N ILE A 230 6.53 -7.89 -1.70
CA ILE A 230 7.70 -7.93 -2.57
C ILE A 230 7.75 -6.60 -3.31
N GLN A 231 8.90 -5.93 -3.27
CA GLN A 231 9.08 -4.63 -3.90
C GLN A 231 10.27 -4.70 -4.85
N PHE A 232 10.06 -4.28 -6.09
CA PHE A 232 11.13 -4.03 -7.04
C PHE A 232 11.26 -2.53 -7.27
N LYS A 233 12.44 -1.99 -7.00
CA LYS A 233 12.73 -0.55 -7.07
C LYS A 233 13.75 -0.27 -8.16
N LEU A 234 13.53 0.80 -8.91
CA LEU A 234 14.46 1.33 -9.90
C LEU A 234 14.62 2.83 -9.69
N GLY A 235 15.85 3.29 -9.70
CA GLY A 235 16.14 4.70 -9.49
C GLY A 235 17.56 5.09 -9.81
N ILE A 236 17.94 6.23 -9.28
CA ILE A 236 19.28 6.80 -9.41
C ILE A 236 19.83 7.13 -8.01
N GLY A 237 21.12 6.93 -7.82
CA GLY A 237 21.83 7.25 -6.58
C GLY A 237 23.16 7.94 -6.87
N PHE A 238 23.43 9.03 -6.16
CA PHE A 238 24.60 9.89 -6.33
C PHE A 238 25.59 9.75 -5.18
#